data_d54380819d8438256c54e130ab9b608f
#
_entry.id   d54380819d8438256c54e130ab9b608f
#
_cell.length_a   1.000
_cell.length_b   1.000
_cell.length_c   1.000
_cell.angle_alpha   90.00
_cell.angle_beta   90.00
_cell.angle_gamma   90.00
#
_symmetry.space_group_name_H-M   'P 1'
#
loop_
_entity.id
_entity.type
_entity.pdbx_description
1 polymer ?
#
loop_
_entity_poly.entity_id
_entity_poly.type
_entity_poly.pdbx_seq_one_letter_code
_entity_poly.pdbx_strand_id
1 'polypeptide(L)'
;MFASKVFARSMATASATKIPVVLHGIDGRYATALYSAASKKNVLDTVESELNKIGNVIEKDARLQTFLETPIIDRAAKKEGVSQVLAAGRYSDLTTNFFQVLAENGRLDQTKKVVAAFQQLMTAHRGEVAVTVTSTKELDARVFRQLKDILQKSNLLEKNQKLVLSNKIDASIIGGLVIEVGDKTIDLSVSSKVAKLDRLLKETI
;
A
#
# COMPACT_ATOMS: atom_id res chain seq x y z
N MET A 1 25.18 -56.70 10.20
CA MET A 1 24.96 -55.67 9.14
C MET A 1 23.66 -54.95 9.45
N PHE A 2 23.73 -53.80 10.11
CA PHE A 2 22.57 -52.96 10.37
C PHE A 2 22.59 -51.81 9.35
N ALA A 3 21.64 -51.82 8.42
CA ALA A 3 21.45 -50.76 7.46
C ALA A 3 20.62 -49.65 8.11
N SER A 4 21.25 -48.53 8.45
CA SER A 4 20.59 -47.30 8.91
C SER A 4 19.89 -46.66 7.72
N LYS A 5 18.55 -46.70 7.69
CA LYS A 5 17.72 -45.93 6.79
C LYS A 5 17.82 -44.44 7.18
N VAL A 6 18.56 -43.65 6.42
CA VAL A 6 18.57 -42.22 6.48
C VAL A 6 17.23 -41.73 5.90
N PHE A 7 16.32 -41.27 6.77
CA PHE A 7 15.12 -40.57 6.36
C PHE A 7 15.54 -39.19 5.84
N ALA A 8 15.66 -39.06 4.54
CA ALA A 8 15.72 -37.75 3.88
C ALA A 8 14.38 -37.04 4.10
N ARG A 9 14.38 -36.11 5.04
CA ARG A 9 13.24 -35.20 5.28
C ARG A 9 13.15 -34.30 4.05
N SER A 10 12.27 -34.65 3.11
CA SER A 10 11.88 -33.79 2.00
C SER A 10 11.35 -32.51 2.61
N MET A 11 12.15 -31.45 2.55
CA MET A 11 11.63 -30.07 2.75
C MET A 11 10.70 -29.81 1.58
N ALA A 12 9.40 -30.00 1.80
CA ALA A 12 8.38 -29.49 0.89
C ALA A 12 8.61 -27.98 0.79
N THR A 13 9.19 -27.54 -0.31
CA THR A 13 9.22 -26.14 -0.73
C THR A 13 7.75 -25.74 -0.86
N ALA A 14 7.22 -25.11 0.19
CA ALA A 14 5.94 -24.46 0.13
C ALA A 14 5.92 -23.61 -1.14
N SER A 15 4.97 -23.87 -2.02
CA SER A 15 4.80 -23.16 -3.28
C SER A 15 4.90 -21.67 -2.98
N ALA A 16 6.01 -21.06 -3.38
CA ALA A 16 6.29 -19.67 -3.09
C ALA A 16 5.21 -18.85 -3.81
N THR A 17 4.26 -18.33 -3.05
CA THR A 17 3.24 -17.42 -3.57
C THR A 17 3.99 -16.27 -4.20
N LYS A 18 3.83 -16.05 -5.51
CA LYS A 18 4.53 -15.00 -6.24
C LYS A 18 4.06 -13.65 -5.69
N ILE A 19 4.94 -12.98 -4.98
CA ILE A 19 4.69 -11.66 -4.39
C ILE A 19 4.85 -10.63 -5.52
N PRO A 20 3.84 -9.80 -5.79
CA PRO A 20 3.89 -8.86 -6.92
C PRO A 20 4.95 -7.77 -6.76
N VAL A 21 5.15 -7.28 -5.53
CA VAL A 21 6.13 -6.23 -5.21
C VAL A 21 6.84 -6.57 -3.92
N VAL A 22 8.15 -6.39 -3.89
CA VAL A 22 8.96 -6.56 -2.67
C VAL A 22 8.89 -5.27 -1.86
N LEU A 23 8.24 -5.34 -0.71
CA LEU A 23 8.19 -4.25 0.26
C LEU A 23 9.27 -4.42 1.32
N HIS A 24 9.97 -3.33 1.61
CA HIS A 24 11.03 -3.29 2.62
C HIS A 24 10.48 -2.75 3.96
N GLY A 25 11.20 -3.03 5.04
CA GLY A 25 10.78 -2.59 6.37
C GLY A 25 10.03 -3.66 7.18
N ILE A 26 9.64 -3.30 8.39
CA ILE A 26 8.90 -4.18 9.31
C ILE A 26 7.47 -4.35 8.81
N ASP A 27 6.82 -3.25 8.47
CA ASP A 27 5.49 -3.14 7.87
C ASP A 27 5.35 -3.99 6.60
N GLY A 28 6.35 -3.92 5.69
CA GLY A 28 6.40 -4.73 4.48
C GLY A 28 6.47 -6.22 4.77
N ARG A 29 7.23 -6.66 5.79
CA ARG A 29 7.30 -8.08 6.18
C ARG A 29 5.97 -8.59 6.70
N TYR A 30 5.28 -7.83 7.56
CA TYR A 30 3.96 -8.22 8.06
C TYR A 30 2.90 -8.24 6.95
N ALA A 31 2.88 -7.22 6.09
CA ALA A 31 1.97 -7.16 4.94
C ALA A 31 2.20 -8.33 3.97
N THR A 32 3.44 -8.67 3.67
CA THR A 32 3.82 -9.80 2.80
C THR A 32 3.43 -11.15 3.42
N ALA A 33 3.63 -11.34 4.72
CA ALA A 33 3.21 -12.56 5.43
C ALA A 33 1.69 -12.72 5.39
N LEU A 34 0.94 -11.65 5.65
CA LEU A 34 -0.53 -11.65 5.58
C LEU A 34 -1.02 -11.92 4.17
N TYR A 35 -0.43 -11.27 3.16
CA TYR A 35 -0.73 -11.50 1.74
C TYR A 35 -0.51 -12.97 1.35
N SER A 36 0.61 -13.57 1.75
CA SER A 36 0.92 -14.97 1.48
C SER A 36 -0.06 -15.93 2.14
N ALA A 37 -0.49 -15.63 3.37
CA ALA A 37 -1.49 -16.41 4.10
C ALA A 37 -2.89 -16.28 3.48
N ALA A 38 -3.29 -15.06 3.09
CA ALA A 38 -4.58 -14.77 2.45
C ALA A 38 -4.65 -15.37 1.04
N SER A 39 -3.56 -15.33 0.28
CA SER A 39 -3.46 -15.94 -1.05
C SER A 39 -3.61 -17.46 -1.00
N LYS A 40 -3.00 -18.14 -0.02
CA LYS A 40 -3.15 -19.59 0.18
C LYS A 40 -4.59 -20.00 0.51
N LYS A 41 -5.35 -19.13 1.16
CA LYS A 41 -6.76 -19.35 1.52
C LYS A 41 -7.75 -18.80 0.49
N ASN A 42 -7.28 -18.09 -0.55
CA ASN A 42 -8.10 -17.39 -1.55
C ASN A 42 -9.10 -16.39 -0.95
N VAL A 43 -8.69 -15.68 0.11
CA VAL A 43 -9.52 -14.69 0.83
C VAL A 43 -8.92 -13.28 0.80
N LEU A 44 -8.18 -12.94 -0.25
CA LEU A 44 -7.47 -11.66 -0.38
C LEU A 44 -8.43 -10.47 -0.30
N ASP A 45 -9.52 -10.47 -1.06
CA ASP A 45 -10.48 -9.34 -1.11
C ASP A 45 -11.23 -9.17 0.21
N THR A 46 -11.51 -10.28 0.92
CA THR A 46 -12.14 -10.23 2.24
C THR A 46 -11.21 -9.56 3.25
N VAL A 47 -9.95 -10.01 3.30
CA VAL A 47 -8.94 -9.45 4.21
C VAL A 47 -8.70 -7.95 3.90
N GLU A 48 -8.63 -7.56 2.62
CA GLU A 48 -8.50 -6.16 2.22
C GLU A 48 -9.66 -5.31 2.75
N SER A 49 -10.90 -5.78 2.55
CA SER A 49 -12.09 -5.06 3.01
C SER A 49 -12.12 -4.91 4.53
N GLU A 50 -11.71 -5.94 5.26
CA GLU A 50 -11.60 -5.93 6.72
C GLU A 50 -10.51 -4.98 7.21
N LEU A 51 -9.32 -5.01 6.61
CA LEU A 51 -8.23 -4.09 6.95
C LEU A 51 -8.60 -2.63 6.68
N ASN A 52 -9.32 -2.36 5.59
CA ASN A 52 -9.81 -1.02 5.29
C ASN A 52 -10.83 -0.53 6.33
N LYS A 53 -11.74 -1.41 6.77
CA LYS A 53 -12.68 -1.08 7.86
C LYS A 53 -11.94 -0.77 9.15
N ILE A 54 -10.97 -1.61 9.53
CA ILE A 54 -10.16 -1.41 10.74
C ILE A 54 -9.35 -0.11 10.63
N GLY A 55 -8.71 0.18 9.49
CA GLY A 55 -8.01 1.42 9.24
C GLY A 55 -8.91 2.64 9.45
N ASN A 56 -10.10 2.63 8.85
CA ASN A 56 -11.09 3.71 9.00
C ASN A 56 -11.59 3.88 10.45
N VAL A 57 -11.73 2.79 11.20
CA VAL A 57 -12.12 2.85 12.63
C VAL A 57 -10.99 3.48 13.45
N ILE A 58 -9.73 3.08 13.21
CA ILE A 58 -8.56 3.66 13.89
C ILE A 58 -8.41 5.15 13.58
N GLU A 59 -8.72 5.59 12.36
CA GLU A 59 -8.65 7.02 11.99
C GLU A 59 -9.77 7.86 12.63
N LYS A 60 -10.96 7.28 12.80
CA LYS A 60 -12.10 7.99 13.39
C LYS A 60 -12.02 8.07 14.92
N ASP A 61 -11.48 7.04 15.55
CA ASP A 61 -11.41 6.94 17.00
C ASP A 61 -10.02 7.29 17.54
N ALA A 62 -9.84 8.56 17.94
CA ALA A 62 -8.59 9.04 18.55
C ALA A 62 -8.17 8.24 19.80
N ARG A 63 -9.15 7.70 20.55
CA ARG A 63 -8.88 6.86 21.73
C ARG A 63 -8.22 5.53 21.35
N LEU A 64 -8.70 4.89 20.29
CA LEU A 64 -8.11 3.66 19.76
C LEU A 64 -6.70 3.93 19.21
N GLN A 65 -6.51 5.04 18.50
CA GLN A 65 -5.20 5.44 18.04
C GLN A 65 -4.21 5.59 19.19
N THR A 66 -4.56 6.38 20.22
CA THR A 66 -3.72 6.58 21.41
C THR A 66 -3.44 5.25 22.12
N PHE A 67 -4.44 4.36 22.23
CA PHE A 67 -4.27 3.03 22.83
C PHE A 67 -3.25 2.16 22.08
N LEU A 68 -3.29 2.17 20.74
CA LEU A 68 -2.37 1.40 19.91
C LEU A 68 -0.94 1.98 19.96
N GLU A 69 -0.82 3.31 19.94
CA GLU A 69 0.47 4.02 19.92
C GLU A 69 1.17 4.05 21.28
N THR A 70 0.42 4.03 22.40
CA THR A 70 1.00 4.15 23.74
C THR A 70 1.87 2.94 24.11
N PRO A 71 3.19 3.08 24.35
CA PRO A 71 4.06 1.95 24.66
C PRO A 71 3.97 1.51 26.14
N ILE A 72 3.33 2.28 27.00
CA ILE A 72 3.28 2.06 28.47
C ILE A 72 2.35 0.90 28.83
N ILE A 73 1.35 0.60 27.99
CA ILE A 73 0.36 -0.46 28.25
C ILE A 73 1.00 -1.82 28.03
N ASP A 74 0.80 -2.72 29.00
CA ASP A 74 1.31 -4.09 28.93
C ASP A 74 0.79 -4.85 27.70
N ARG A 75 1.63 -5.72 27.13
CA ARG A 75 1.30 -6.49 25.91
C ARG A 75 0.09 -7.38 26.11
N ALA A 76 -0.08 -7.96 27.31
CA ALA A 76 -1.24 -8.78 27.64
C ALA A 76 -2.54 -7.98 27.58
N ALA A 77 -2.55 -6.80 28.20
CA ALA A 77 -3.70 -5.89 28.19
C ALA A 77 -4.00 -5.37 26.76
N LYS A 78 -2.98 -5.08 25.97
CA LYS A 78 -3.15 -4.72 24.54
C LYS A 78 -3.76 -5.85 23.73
N LYS A 79 -3.30 -7.08 23.94
CA LYS A 79 -3.84 -8.27 23.25
C LYS A 79 -5.32 -8.47 23.57
N GLU A 80 -5.68 -8.35 24.86
CA GLU A 80 -7.06 -8.48 25.29
C GLU A 80 -7.95 -7.37 24.74
N GLY A 81 -7.53 -6.11 24.82
CA GLY A 81 -8.25 -4.99 24.25
C GLY A 81 -8.47 -5.10 22.74
N VAL A 82 -7.43 -5.51 21.98
CA VAL A 82 -7.54 -5.75 20.54
C VAL A 82 -8.50 -6.91 20.26
N SER A 83 -8.46 -8.00 21.03
CA SER A 83 -9.37 -9.14 20.84
C SER A 83 -10.83 -8.75 21.05
N GLN A 84 -11.13 -7.89 22.05
CA GLN A 84 -12.49 -7.38 22.29
C GLN A 84 -12.99 -6.51 21.13
N VAL A 85 -12.14 -5.61 20.61
CA VAL A 85 -12.49 -4.75 19.45
C VAL A 85 -12.73 -5.59 18.19
N LEU A 86 -11.89 -6.60 17.96
CA LEU A 86 -12.03 -7.49 16.80
C LEU A 86 -13.26 -8.40 16.91
N ALA A 87 -13.58 -8.91 18.10
CA ALA A 87 -14.77 -9.72 18.32
C ALA A 87 -16.07 -8.95 18.04
N ALA A 88 -16.11 -7.66 18.37
CA ALA A 88 -17.25 -6.80 18.04
C ALA A 88 -17.45 -6.60 16.54
N GLY A 89 -16.37 -6.64 15.73
CA GLY A 89 -16.41 -6.40 14.28
C GLY A 89 -16.68 -7.63 13.41
N ARG A 90 -16.73 -8.83 13.98
CA ARG A 90 -16.91 -10.11 13.24
C ARG A 90 -15.94 -10.28 12.07
N TYR A 91 -14.66 -10.07 12.34
CA TYR A 91 -13.60 -10.24 11.34
C TYR A 91 -13.22 -11.71 11.16
N SER A 92 -12.57 -12.04 10.05
CA SER A 92 -12.09 -13.38 9.77
C SER A 92 -11.01 -13.83 10.77
N ASP A 93 -10.90 -15.16 10.97
CA ASP A 93 -9.89 -15.74 11.84
C ASP A 93 -8.46 -15.34 11.43
N LEU A 94 -8.23 -15.14 10.13
CA LEU A 94 -6.93 -14.76 9.61
C LEU A 94 -6.56 -13.34 10.03
N THR A 95 -7.49 -12.40 9.92
CA THR A 95 -7.32 -11.02 10.36
C THR A 95 -7.17 -10.96 11.89
N THR A 96 -7.98 -11.70 12.62
CA THR A 96 -7.90 -11.76 14.09
C THR A 96 -6.55 -12.28 14.56
N ASN A 97 -6.09 -13.41 14.02
CA ASN A 97 -4.77 -13.98 14.32
C ASN A 97 -3.63 -13.02 13.95
N PHE A 98 -3.75 -12.32 12.84
CA PHE A 98 -2.75 -11.34 12.42
C PHE A 98 -2.58 -10.20 13.43
N PHE A 99 -3.69 -9.64 13.92
CA PHE A 99 -3.63 -8.60 14.94
C PHE A 99 -3.15 -9.11 16.30
N GLN A 100 -3.45 -10.38 16.64
CA GLN A 100 -2.88 -11.00 17.84
C GLN A 100 -1.35 -11.11 17.74
N VAL A 101 -0.81 -11.51 16.58
CA VAL A 101 0.63 -11.56 16.34
C VAL A 101 1.26 -10.17 16.42
N LEU A 102 0.60 -9.13 15.90
CA LEU A 102 1.06 -7.74 16.05
C LEU A 102 1.09 -7.31 17.53
N ALA A 103 0.07 -7.69 18.29
CA ALA A 103 -0.02 -7.39 19.74
C ALA A 103 1.08 -8.09 20.54
N GLU A 104 1.31 -9.39 20.29
CA GLU A 104 2.39 -10.17 20.92
C GLU A 104 3.78 -9.61 20.65
N ASN A 105 4.00 -9.15 19.42
CA ASN A 105 5.26 -8.53 19.02
C ASN A 105 5.39 -7.06 19.43
N GLY A 106 4.32 -6.46 20.03
CA GLY A 106 4.32 -5.07 20.45
C GLY A 106 4.41 -4.08 19.27
N ARG A 107 3.85 -4.44 18.11
CA ARG A 107 3.92 -3.68 16.85
C ARG A 107 2.57 -3.12 16.38
N LEU A 108 1.64 -2.94 17.30
CA LEU A 108 0.33 -2.36 17.02
C LEU A 108 0.40 -0.88 16.57
N ASP A 109 1.46 -0.17 16.95
CA ASP A 109 1.78 1.18 16.48
C ASP A 109 1.97 1.26 14.96
N GLN A 110 2.45 0.19 14.34
CA GLN A 110 2.69 0.11 12.89
C GLN A 110 1.45 -0.29 12.08
N THR A 111 0.30 -0.49 12.72
CA THR A 111 -0.92 -0.99 12.04
C THR A 111 -1.28 -0.16 10.81
N LYS A 112 -1.26 1.17 10.90
CA LYS A 112 -1.57 2.06 9.75
C LYS A 112 -0.62 1.82 8.58
N LYS A 113 0.68 1.69 8.86
CA LYS A 113 1.70 1.44 7.82
C LYS A 113 1.53 0.06 7.20
N VAL A 114 1.20 -0.95 8.01
CA VAL A 114 0.95 -2.31 7.53
C VAL A 114 -0.28 -2.37 6.63
N VAL A 115 -1.35 -1.67 6.98
CA VAL A 115 -2.56 -1.55 6.15
C VAL A 115 -2.23 -0.89 4.81
N ALA A 116 -1.50 0.22 4.82
CA ALA A 116 -1.05 0.90 3.60
C ALA A 116 -0.14 0.00 2.73
N ALA A 117 0.80 -0.72 3.35
CA ALA A 117 1.66 -1.67 2.67
C ALA A 117 0.87 -2.83 2.05
N PHE A 118 -0.16 -3.34 2.74
CA PHE A 118 -1.04 -4.37 2.20
C PHE A 118 -1.86 -3.86 1.01
N GLN A 119 -2.37 -2.64 1.06
CA GLN A 119 -3.07 -2.00 -0.06
C GLN A 119 -2.16 -1.88 -1.29
N GLN A 120 -0.88 -1.51 -1.11
CA GLN A 120 0.10 -1.49 -2.21
C GLN A 120 0.29 -2.87 -2.84
N LEU A 121 0.36 -3.93 -2.03
CA LEU A 121 0.43 -5.31 -2.53
C LEU A 121 -0.84 -5.70 -3.31
N MET A 122 -2.01 -5.30 -2.85
CA MET A 122 -3.28 -5.59 -3.53
C MET A 122 -3.42 -4.81 -4.85
N THR A 123 -3.02 -3.53 -4.88
CA THR A 123 -2.96 -2.72 -6.08
C THR A 123 -2.04 -3.36 -7.13
N ALA A 124 -0.86 -3.78 -6.72
CA ALA A 124 0.07 -4.48 -7.59
C ALA A 124 -0.43 -5.87 -8.04
N HIS A 125 -1.13 -6.60 -7.15
CA HIS A 125 -1.76 -7.88 -7.48
C HIS A 125 -2.83 -7.74 -8.56
N ARG A 126 -3.63 -6.67 -8.51
CA ARG A 126 -4.66 -6.35 -9.52
C ARG A 126 -4.06 -5.77 -10.81
N GLY A 127 -2.76 -5.52 -10.85
CA GLY A 127 -2.11 -4.83 -11.94
C GLY A 127 -2.58 -3.38 -12.06
N GLU A 128 -2.96 -2.75 -10.96
CA GLU A 128 -3.34 -1.35 -10.93
C GLU A 128 -2.11 -0.49 -10.71
N VAL A 129 -1.96 0.58 -11.49
CA VAL A 129 -0.91 1.58 -11.30
C VAL A 129 -1.58 2.86 -10.81
N ALA A 130 -1.16 3.29 -9.63
CA ALA A 130 -1.58 4.57 -9.11
C ALA A 130 -0.89 5.69 -9.89
N VAL A 131 -1.68 6.59 -10.44
CA VAL A 131 -1.22 7.78 -11.16
C VAL A 131 -1.72 9.00 -10.42
N THR A 132 -0.79 9.78 -9.88
CA THR A 132 -1.11 11.06 -9.24
C THR A 132 -0.95 12.19 -10.25
N VAL A 133 -2.03 12.91 -10.50
CA VAL A 133 -2.03 14.08 -11.35
C VAL A 133 -2.11 15.32 -10.48
N THR A 134 -1.01 16.06 -10.39
CA THR A 134 -0.97 17.35 -9.66
C THR A 134 -1.34 18.46 -10.60
N SER A 135 -2.32 19.28 -10.24
CA SER A 135 -2.83 20.40 -11.03
C SER A 135 -3.10 21.62 -10.16
N THR A 136 -3.13 22.81 -10.75
CA THR A 136 -3.43 24.08 -10.05
C THR A 136 -4.88 24.18 -9.63
N LYS A 137 -5.81 23.57 -10.38
CA LYS A 137 -7.25 23.55 -10.14
C LYS A 137 -7.80 22.15 -10.33
N GLU A 138 -8.98 21.88 -9.81
CA GLU A 138 -9.67 20.64 -10.09
C GLU A 138 -9.82 20.41 -11.59
N LEU A 139 -9.49 19.20 -12.03
CA LEU A 139 -9.55 18.81 -13.43
C LEU A 139 -10.99 18.47 -13.82
N ASP A 140 -11.44 19.03 -14.94
CA ASP A 140 -12.73 18.68 -15.53
C ASP A 140 -12.79 17.19 -15.89
N ALA A 141 -13.98 16.57 -15.75
CA ALA A 141 -14.19 15.16 -16.09
C ALA A 141 -13.81 14.79 -17.53
N ARG A 142 -13.87 15.78 -18.46
CA ARG A 142 -13.44 15.60 -19.87
C ARG A 142 -11.92 15.45 -19.96
N VAL A 143 -11.18 16.33 -19.30
CA VAL A 143 -9.71 16.33 -19.28
C VAL A 143 -9.22 15.05 -18.60
N PHE A 144 -9.89 14.64 -17.53
CA PHE A 144 -9.56 13.40 -16.81
C PHE A 144 -9.69 12.16 -17.69
N ARG A 145 -10.73 12.08 -18.53
CA ARG A 145 -10.90 10.97 -19.49
C ARG A 145 -9.85 11.02 -20.59
N GLN A 146 -9.56 12.19 -21.14
CA GLN A 146 -8.53 12.35 -22.17
C GLN A 146 -7.13 11.98 -21.64
N LEU A 147 -6.79 12.38 -20.43
CA LEU A 147 -5.55 11.99 -19.75
C LEU A 147 -5.46 10.47 -19.59
N LYS A 148 -6.55 9.84 -19.16
CA LYS A 148 -6.60 8.39 -19.04
C LYS A 148 -6.35 7.70 -20.37
N ASP A 149 -6.98 8.15 -21.45
CA ASP A 149 -6.81 7.59 -22.79
C ASP A 149 -5.39 7.79 -23.34
N ILE A 150 -4.81 8.96 -23.11
CA ILE A 150 -3.43 9.27 -23.51
C ILE A 150 -2.43 8.41 -22.74
N LEU A 151 -2.61 8.28 -21.41
CA LEU A 151 -1.73 7.48 -20.59
C LEU A 151 -1.83 5.98 -20.89
N GLN A 152 -3.02 5.48 -21.24
CA GLN A 152 -3.19 4.09 -21.70
C GLN A 152 -2.54 3.80 -23.05
N LYS A 153 -2.49 4.80 -23.95
CA LYS A 153 -1.83 4.69 -25.25
C LYS A 153 -0.32 4.91 -25.18
N SER A 154 0.17 5.52 -24.11
CA SER A 154 1.59 5.77 -23.93
C SER A 154 2.32 4.48 -23.52
N ASN A 155 3.56 4.31 -24.01
CA ASN A 155 4.43 3.17 -23.63
C ASN A 155 4.94 3.23 -22.18
N LEU A 156 4.33 4.07 -21.32
CA LEU A 156 4.68 4.20 -19.91
C LEU A 156 4.11 3.08 -19.05
N LEU A 157 3.10 2.39 -19.58
CA LEU A 157 2.35 1.32 -18.90
C LEU A 157 2.54 -0.01 -19.65
N GLU A 158 2.55 -1.08 -18.90
CA GLU A 158 2.47 -2.42 -19.49
C GLU A 158 1.05 -2.70 -19.98
N LYS A 159 0.92 -3.47 -21.08
CA LYS A 159 -0.32 -3.65 -21.86
C LYS A 159 -1.57 -4.13 -21.10
N ASN A 160 -1.48 -4.48 -19.82
CA ASN A 160 -2.60 -5.01 -19.03
C ASN A 160 -2.83 -4.28 -17.70
N GLN A 161 -2.23 -3.11 -17.50
CA GLN A 161 -2.35 -2.38 -16.23
C GLN A 161 -3.58 -1.47 -16.25
N LYS A 162 -4.34 -1.48 -15.14
CA LYS A 162 -5.45 -0.56 -14.92
C LYS A 162 -4.94 0.72 -14.25
N LEU A 163 -5.35 1.87 -14.77
CA LEU A 163 -5.00 3.17 -14.21
C LEU A 163 -5.99 3.57 -13.12
N VAL A 164 -5.45 3.86 -11.96
CA VAL A 164 -6.17 4.54 -10.87
C VAL A 164 -5.63 5.96 -10.79
N LEU A 165 -6.41 6.93 -11.34
CA LEU A 165 -6.03 8.33 -11.35
C LEU A 165 -6.48 9.00 -10.05
N SER A 166 -5.57 9.66 -9.37
CA SER A 166 -5.85 10.56 -8.25
C SER A 166 -5.48 12.00 -8.61
N ASN A 167 -6.32 12.96 -8.25
CA ASN A 167 -6.03 14.37 -8.46
C ASN A 167 -5.52 15.00 -7.16
N LYS A 168 -4.37 15.68 -7.24
CA LYS A 168 -3.79 16.48 -6.17
C LYS A 168 -3.77 17.93 -6.63
N ILE A 169 -4.27 18.85 -5.79
CA ILE A 169 -4.28 20.27 -6.11
C ILE A 169 -3.05 20.92 -5.45
N ASP A 170 -2.22 21.56 -6.25
CA ASP A 170 -1.06 22.31 -5.79
C ASP A 170 -0.93 23.63 -6.56
N ALA A 171 -1.08 24.75 -5.86
CA ALA A 171 -0.98 26.07 -6.44
C ALA A 171 0.47 26.49 -6.81
N SER A 172 1.48 25.79 -6.28
CA SER A 172 2.91 26.13 -6.48
C SER A 172 3.37 25.98 -7.92
N ILE A 173 2.71 25.12 -8.71
CA ILE A 173 3.06 24.88 -10.11
C ILE A 173 2.67 26.01 -11.09
N ILE A 174 1.98 27.06 -10.60
CA ILE A 174 1.49 28.23 -11.36
C ILE A 174 0.49 27.84 -12.45
N GLY A 175 0.69 26.71 -13.13
CA GLY A 175 -0.14 26.17 -14.21
C GLY A 175 0.46 24.94 -14.84
N GLY A 176 -0.32 24.24 -15.67
CA GLY A 176 0.06 22.98 -16.28
C GLY A 176 -0.29 21.77 -15.40
N LEU A 177 0.40 20.66 -15.61
CA LEU A 177 0.17 19.38 -14.94
C LEU A 177 1.50 18.72 -14.60
N VAL A 178 1.57 18.07 -13.43
CA VAL A 178 2.63 17.13 -13.10
C VAL A 178 1.99 15.76 -12.94
N ILE A 179 2.47 14.77 -13.68
CA ILE A 179 1.93 13.42 -13.71
C ILE A 179 2.97 12.48 -13.13
N GLU A 180 2.64 11.81 -12.05
CA GLU A 180 3.47 10.80 -11.39
C GLU A 180 2.86 9.43 -11.66
N VAL A 181 3.61 8.57 -12.34
CA VAL A 181 3.22 7.19 -12.68
C VAL A 181 4.20 6.23 -12.03
N GLY A 182 3.85 5.69 -10.87
CA GLY A 182 4.80 4.88 -10.09
C GLY A 182 6.10 5.64 -9.83
N ASP A 183 7.22 5.15 -10.39
CA ASP A 183 8.56 5.76 -10.21
C ASP A 183 8.89 6.83 -11.26
N LYS A 184 8.00 7.08 -12.22
CA LYS A 184 8.22 8.03 -13.30
C LYS A 184 7.41 9.30 -13.10
N THR A 185 8.07 10.45 -13.18
CA THR A 185 7.42 11.76 -13.11
C THR A 185 7.53 12.48 -14.44
N ILE A 186 6.42 12.98 -14.95
CA ILE A 186 6.33 13.81 -16.14
C ILE A 186 5.89 15.19 -15.72
N ASP A 187 6.80 16.15 -15.77
CA ASP A 187 6.54 17.52 -15.40
C ASP A 187 6.23 18.38 -16.63
N LEU A 188 5.00 18.82 -16.74
CA LEU A 188 4.49 19.73 -17.77
C LEU A 188 4.07 21.08 -17.17
N SER A 189 4.61 21.43 -15.99
CA SER A 189 4.28 22.68 -15.29
C SER A 189 4.88 23.90 -15.98
N VAL A 190 4.21 25.02 -15.82
CA VAL A 190 4.72 26.33 -16.29
C VAL A 190 5.95 26.75 -15.47
N SER A 191 5.94 26.44 -14.17
CA SER A 191 7.05 26.72 -13.25
C SER A 191 8.39 26.10 -13.76
N SER A 192 8.36 24.83 -14.15
CA SER A 192 9.52 24.12 -14.69
C SER A 192 10.00 24.69 -16.02
N LYS A 193 9.05 25.13 -16.88
CA LYS A 193 9.41 25.79 -18.15
C LYS A 193 10.10 27.13 -17.93
N VAL A 194 9.61 27.94 -16.99
CA VAL A 194 10.22 29.22 -16.62
C VAL A 194 11.61 28.99 -16.03
N ALA A 195 11.77 28.07 -15.09
CA ALA A 195 13.06 27.75 -14.52
C ALA A 195 14.08 27.28 -15.56
N LYS A 196 13.63 26.51 -16.57
CA LYS A 196 14.49 26.10 -17.69
C LYS A 196 14.93 27.27 -18.56
N LEU A 197 14.04 28.23 -18.82
CA LEU A 197 14.36 29.45 -19.58
C LEU A 197 15.36 30.32 -18.81
N ASP A 198 15.14 30.53 -17.50
CA ASP A 198 16.07 31.28 -16.66
C ASP A 198 17.48 30.67 -16.63
N ARG A 199 17.54 29.35 -16.61
CA ARG A 199 18.82 28.64 -16.66
C ARG A 199 19.54 28.87 -18.01
N LEU A 200 18.80 28.72 -19.12
CA LEU A 200 19.38 28.96 -20.45
C LEU A 200 19.88 30.40 -20.63
N LEU A 201 19.15 31.37 -20.09
CA LEU A 201 19.58 32.78 -20.12
C LEU A 201 20.87 33.01 -19.33
N LYS A 202 21.02 32.36 -18.17
CA LYS A 202 22.23 32.45 -17.34
C LYS A 202 23.43 31.71 -17.93
N GLU A 203 23.20 30.66 -18.71
CA GLU A 203 24.29 29.92 -19.38
C GLU A 203 24.76 30.61 -20.66
N THR A 204 23.98 31.55 -21.21
CA THR A 204 24.28 32.25 -22.49
C THR A 204 24.95 33.61 -22.27
N ILE A 205 25.04 34.10 -21.01
CA ILE A 205 25.75 35.31 -20.59
C ILE A 205 27.10 34.91 -19.97
#